data_3487d2eadd7ffd362e33818415ad3557
#
_entry.id   3487d2eadd7ffd362e33818415ad3557
#
_cell.length_a   1.000
_cell.length_b   1.000
_cell.length_c   1.000
_cell.angle_alpha   90.00
_cell.angle_beta   90.00
_cell.angle_gamma   90.00
#
_symmetry.space_group_name_H-M   'P 1'
#
loop_
_entity.id
_entity.type
_entity.pdbx_description
1 polymer ?
#
loop_
_entity_poly.entity_id
_entity_poly.type
_entity_poly.pdbx_seq_one_letter_code
_entity_poly.pdbx_strand_id
1 'polypeptide(L)'
;DKTEISKQSISLYENKRSIPEYERVYKMARVLGFPFDYFFGSDIITTTTETTYFRSFSTATKKDCIAQSIKLELVARMYEVLLQYLEFPKFNDPNVSFEGFDDAFTLETSEAIEAMEVVAAKVRKYWGTGTGPIKDFQYMLEKNGILVTGFPANKDRIDAFSQRTVVDGYGIFLIAVVLGRLPECRIRFDMAHELGHILLHPWSEDLEALSKDEFNVREKQANMFASALLLPREAFGRDISQYPTNLKYYEFLKEKWNVSIQAMLYRTRQLKIITANQYQYLMRQVSKNGWRTCEPGDEIPGDLNESIFQGAVDCLFENHILSPKTLMQDFRRNGIDLYPDMIEDLLHLKTGTLCFEDKVIPLFQIKPSVTDTE
;
A
#
# COMPACT_ATOMS: atom_id res chain seq x y z
N ASP A 1 17.46 -22.74 -12.40
CA ASP A 1 18.66 -22.75 -13.24
C ASP A 1 19.80 -21.85 -12.72
N LYS A 2 19.51 -20.78 -11.98
CA LYS A 2 20.56 -19.90 -11.42
C LYS A 2 21.26 -20.51 -10.19
N THR A 3 20.61 -21.40 -9.46
CA THR A 3 21.17 -22.04 -8.24
C THR A 3 21.92 -23.34 -8.50
N GLU A 4 21.83 -23.90 -9.74
CA GLU A 4 22.30 -25.25 -10.07
C GLU A 4 21.67 -26.37 -9.22
N ILE A 5 20.56 -26.08 -8.54
CA ILE A 5 19.79 -27.03 -7.73
C ILE A 5 18.57 -27.48 -8.55
N SER A 6 18.29 -28.79 -8.54
CA SER A 6 17.12 -29.30 -9.27
C SER A 6 15.80 -28.77 -8.69
N LYS A 7 14.81 -28.57 -9.55
CA LYS A 7 13.44 -28.18 -9.11
C LYS A 7 12.85 -29.14 -8.08
N GLN A 8 13.15 -30.43 -8.22
CA GLN A 8 12.71 -31.46 -7.26
C GLN A 8 13.33 -31.24 -5.88
N SER A 9 14.65 -30.95 -5.81
CA SER A 9 15.31 -30.66 -4.54
C SER A 9 14.76 -29.42 -3.88
N ILE A 10 14.52 -28.32 -4.63
CA ILE A 10 13.90 -27.11 -4.11
C ILE A 10 12.51 -27.41 -3.55
N SER A 11 11.69 -28.16 -4.30
CA SER A 11 10.35 -28.55 -3.82
C SER A 11 10.37 -29.40 -2.56
N LEU A 12 11.40 -30.27 -2.39
CA LEU A 12 11.57 -31.04 -1.15
C LEU A 12 11.93 -30.14 0.04
N TYR A 13 12.73 -29.08 -0.19
CA TYR A 13 13.07 -28.10 0.84
C TYR A 13 11.87 -27.25 1.23
N GLU A 14 11.14 -26.71 0.26
CA GLU A 14 9.92 -25.92 0.47
C GLU A 14 8.85 -26.70 1.25
N ASN A 15 8.71 -28.01 0.97
CA ASN A 15 7.75 -28.89 1.64
C ASN A 15 8.29 -29.52 2.94
N LYS A 16 9.44 -29.06 3.46
CA LYS A 16 10.08 -29.56 4.70
C LYS A 16 10.36 -31.08 4.68
N ARG A 17 10.50 -31.68 3.47
CA ARG A 17 10.79 -33.10 3.29
C ARG A 17 12.27 -33.42 3.26
N SER A 18 13.12 -32.41 3.11
CA SER A 18 14.58 -32.51 3.15
C SER A 18 15.16 -31.19 3.63
N ILE A 19 16.28 -31.27 4.33
CA ILE A 19 17.04 -30.10 4.79
C ILE A 19 18.17 -29.88 3.78
N PRO A 20 18.31 -28.65 3.22
CA PRO A 20 19.40 -28.35 2.31
C PRO A 20 20.73 -28.30 3.04
N GLU A 21 21.80 -28.74 2.35
CA GLU A 21 23.18 -28.54 2.82
C GLU A 21 23.56 -27.06 2.80
N TYR A 22 24.49 -26.66 3.65
CA TYR A 22 24.95 -25.29 3.84
C TYR A 22 25.33 -24.58 2.53
N GLU A 23 26.06 -25.26 1.64
CA GLU A 23 26.45 -24.74 0.33
C GLU A 23 25.23 -24.44 -0.56
N ARG A 24 24.19 -25.26 -0.48
CA ARG A 24 22.95 -25.05 -1.24
C ARG A 24 22.14 -23.87 -0.71
N VAL A 25 22.08 -23.70 0.62
CA VAL A 25 21.47 -22.52 1.24
C VAL A 25 22.20 -21.26 0.80
N TYR A 26 23.53 -21.28 0.79
CA TYR A 26 24.33 -20.14 0.33
C TYR A 26 24.04 -19.78 -1.13
N LYS A 27 23.95 -20.78 -2.03
CA LYS A 27 23.58 -20.55 -3.44
C LYS A 27 22.16 -19.97 -3.57
N MET A 28 21.20 -20.45 -2.79
CA MET A 28 19.83 -19.94 -2.78
C MET A 28 19.80 -18.51 -2.25
N ALA A 29 20.41 -18.23 -1.12
CA ALA A 29 20.49 -16.88 -0.52
C ALA A 29 21.06 -15.87 -1.53
N ARG A 30 22.17 -16.19 -2.18
CA ARG A 30 22.79 -15.33 -3.18
C ARG A 30 21.90 -15.06 -4.39
N VAL A 31 21.18 -16.07 -4.89
CA VAL A 31 20.29 -15.92 -6.06
C VAL A 31 19.04 -15.17 -5.72
N LEU A 32 18.53 -15.33 -4.49
CA LEU A 32 17.35 -14.65 -3.99
C LEU A 32 17.66 -13.23 -3.48
N GLY A 33 18.94 -12.90 -3.25
CA GLY A 33 19.35 -11.59 -2.73
C GLY A 33 19.08 -11.42 -1.24
N PHE A 34 18.94 -12.52 -0.48
CA PHE A 34 18.73 -12.49 0.97
C PHE A 34 20.02 -12.72 1.74
N PRO A 35 20.16 -12.19 2.97
CA PRO A 35 21.25 -12.56 3.87
C PRO A 35 21.24 -14.08 4.10
N PHE A 36 22.43 -14.65 4.25
CA PHE A 36 22.56 -16.08 4.49
C PHE A 36 21.87 -16.52 5.79
N ASP A 37 22.01 -15.72 6.83
CA ASP A 37 21.46 -16.00 8.17
C ASP A 37 19.92 -15.95 8.20
N TYR A 38 19.28 -15.29 7.23
CA TYR A 38 17.82 -15.30 7.08
C TYR A 38 17.22 -16.73 7.04
N PHE A 39 17.95 -17.68 6.47
CA PHE A 39 17.47 -19.06 6.33
C PHE A 39 17.71 -19.93 7.57
N PHE A 40 18.36 -19.40 8.61
CA PHE A 40 18.64 -20.10 9.87
C PHE A 40 17.97 -19.44 11.06
N GLY A 41 17.27 -18.33 10.84
CA GLY A 41 16.50 -17.67 11.87
C GLY A 41 15.40 -18.60 12.41
N SER A 42 15.14 -18.53 13.71
CA SER A 42 13.95 -19.14 14.29
C SER A 42 12.73 -18.31 13.89
N ASP A 43 11.71 -18.94 13.35
CA ASP A 43 10.41 -18.31 13.17
C ASP A 43 9.81 -17.99 14.55
N ILE A 44 10.12 -16.81 15.09
CA ILE A 44 9.38 -16.25 16.21
C ILE A 44 8.12 -15.64 15.61
N ILE A 45 7.13 -16.50 15.31
CA ILE A 45 5.86 -16.06 14.70
C ILE A 45 4.95 -15.61 15.84
N THR A 46 4.88 -14.32 16.04
CA THR A 46 3.90 -13.66 16.92
C THR A 46 2.78 -13.03 16.11
N THR A 47 3.00 -12.84 14.79
CA THR A 47 2.01 -12.28 13.87
C THR A 47 1.24 -13.39 13.16
N THR A 48 -0.08 -13.25 13.07
CA THR A 48 -0.96 -14.15 12.31
C THR A 48 -1.69 -13.35 11.24
N THR A 49 -1.41 -13.64 9.97
CA THR A 49 -2.15 -13.04 8.85
C THR A 49 -3.51 -13.72 8.74
N GLU A 50 -4.58 -12.93 8.76
CA GLU A 50 -5.95 -13.46 8.61
C GLU A 50 -6.36 -13.47 7.13
N THR A 51 -6.46 -12.31 6.51
CA THR A 51 -6.98 -12.19 5.14
C THR A 51 -6.22 -11.11 4.38
N THR A 52 -6.02 -11.31 3.08
CA THR A 52 -5.40 -10.32 2.18
C THR A 52 -6.30 -10.08 0.98
N TYR A 53 -6.77 -8.85 0.78
CA TYR A 53 -7.52 -8.42 -0.39
C TYR A 53 -6.55 -7.93 -1.48
N PHE A 54 -6.69 -8.47 -2.69
CA PHE A 54 -5.93 -8.06 -3.87
C PHE A 54 -6.90 -7.57 -4.95
N ARG A 55 -6.81 -6.31 -5.33
CA ARG A 55 -7.60 -5.70 -6.42
C ARG A 55 -7.48 -6.45 -7.74
N SER A 56 -6.36 -7.11 -8.00
CA SER A 56 -6.06 -7.78 -9.27
C SER A 56 -6.15 -9.30 -9.19
N PHE A 57 -6.95 -9.87 -8.30
CA PHE A 57 -7.09 -11.34 -8.18
C PHE A 57 -7.41 -12.02 -9.53
N SER A 58 -8.08 -11.32 -10.44
CA SER A 58 -8.40 -11.85 -11.78
C SER A 58 -7.22 -11.82 -12.77
N THR A 59 -6.14 -11.09 -12.49
CA THR A 59 -5.03 -10.86 -13.43
C THR A 59 -3.66 -11.21 -12.85
N ALA A 60 -3.50 -11.20 -11.53
CA ALA A 60 -2.27 -11.60 -10.82
C ALA A 60 -2.20 -13.13 -10.68
N THR A 61 -0.98 -13.67 -10.70
CA THR A 61 -0.81 -15.10 -10.42
C THR A 61 -0.89 -15.35 -8.90
N LYS A 62 -1.35 -16.55 -8.50
CA LYS A 62 -1.35 -16.94 -7.08
C LYS A 62 0.03 -16.76 -6.42
N LYS A 63 1.09 -17.01 -7.17
CA LYS A 63 2.48 -16.81 -6.72
C LYS A 63 2.77 -15.34 -6.41
N ASP A 64 2.30 -14.42 -7.25
CA ASP A 64 2.53 -12.99 -7.08
C ASP A 64 1.78 -12.49 -5.83
N CYS A 65 0.54 -12.94 -5.64
CA CYS A 65 -0.26 -12.63 -4.45
C CYS A 65 0.42 -13.10 -3.16
N ILE A 66 0.89 -14.34 -3.12
CA ILE A 66 1.62 -14.88 -1.97
C ILE A 66 2.90 -14.06 -1.70
N ALA A 67 3.66 -13.71 -2.73
CA ALA A 67 4.87 -12.92 -2.56
C ALA A 67 4.59 -11.54 -1.95
N GLN A 68 3.50 -10.89 -2.35
CA GLN A 68 3.12 -9.59 -1.79
C GLN A 68 2.58 -9.71 -0.36
N SER A 69 1.78 -10.75 -0.07
CA SER A 69 1.29 -11.02 1.30
C SER A 69 2.43 -11.23 2.29
N ILE A 70 3.47 -11.98 1.90
CA ILE A 70 4.68 -12.19 2.72
C ILE A 70 5.40 -10.86 3.01
N LYS A 71 5.45 -9.93 2.05
CA LYS A 71 6.05 -8.60 2.30
C LYS A 71 5.30 -7.85 3.39
N LEU A 72 3.95 -7.82 3.35
CA LEU A 72 3.16 -7.18 4.39
C LEU A 72 3.28 -7.89 5.75
N GLU A 73 3.44 -9.21 5.75
CA GLU A 73 3.75 -9.94 6.97
C GLU A 73 5.09 -9.49 7.58
N LEU A 74 6.12 -9.31 6.76
CA LEU A 74 7.41 -8.77 7.22
C LEU A 74 7.26 -7.35 7.74
N VAL A 75 6.47 -6.49 7.08
CA VAL A 75 6.15 -5.14 7.59
C VAL A 75 5.45 -5.21 8.94
N ALA A 76 4.47 -6.10 9.12
CA ALA A 76 3.78 -6.28 10.39
C ALA A 76 4.71 -6.74 11.52
N ARG A 77 5.65 -7.64 11.22
CA ARG A 77 6.67 -8.09 12.18
C ARG A 77 7.64 -6.96 12.56
N MET A 78 8.06 -6.14 11.60
CA MET A 78 8.88 -4.95 11.88
C MET A 78 8.12 -3.92 12.71
N TYR A 79 6.84 -3.72 12.43
CA TYR A 79 5.95 -2.90 13.23
C TYR A 79 5.86 -3.38 14.68
N GLU A 80 5.76 -4.70 14.92
CA GLU A 80 5.76 -5.29 16.26
C GLU A 80 7.05 -4.96 17.05
N VAL A 81 8.20 -4.94 16.38
CA VAL A 81 9.45 -4.51 17.00
C VAL A 81 9.40 -3.02 17.38
N LEU A 82 8.87 -2.17 16.51
CA LEU A 82 8.74 -0.73 16.80
C LEU A 82 7.75 -0.44 17.94
N LEU A 83 6.72 -1.26 18.12
CA LEU A 83 5.77 -1.16 19.25
C LEU A 83 6.43 -1.35 20.62
N GLN A 84 7.61 -1.95 20.69
CA GLN A 84 8.37 -2.05 21.96
C GLN A 84 8.86 -0.68 22.46
N TYR A 85 8.90 0.31 21.57
CA TYR A 85 9.47 1.64 21.83
C TYR A 85 8.47 2.78 21.67
N LEU A 86 7.46 2.60 20.83
CA LEU A 86 6.54 3.66 20.42
C LEU A 86 5.08 3.21 20.47
N GLU A 87 4.20 4.14 20.79
CA GLU A 87 2.76 3.97 20.64
C GLU A 87 2.31 4.51 19.28
N PHE A 88 1.70 3.66 18.48
CA PHE A 88 1.12 4.02 17.18
C PHE A 88 -0.38 4.27 17.29
N PRO A 89 -0.97 5.07 16.38
CA PRO A 89 -2.41 5.22 16.31
C PRO A 89 -3.09 3.87 16.14
N LYS A 90 -4.11 3.61 16.95
CA LYS A 90 -4.96 2.41 16.83
C LYS A 90 -6.03 2.65 15.76
N PHE A 91 -6.51 1.54 15.16
CA PHE A 91 -7.58 1.63 14.17
C PHE A 91 -8.81 2.33 14.77
N ASN A 92 -9.17 3.45 14.16
CA ASN A 92 -10.28 4.30 14.55
C ASN A 92 -11.51 3.96 13.69
N ASP A 93 -12.22 2.88 14.07
CA ASP A 93 -13.32 2.33 13.28
C ASP A 93 -14.53 3.31 13.25
N PRO A 94 -14.94 3.78 12.05
CA PRO A 94 -16.12 4.61 11.90
C PRO A 94 -17.43 3.83 12.05
N ASN A 95 -17.37 2.52 12.22
CA ASN A 95 -18.49 1.60 12.36
C ASN A 95 -19.57 1.85 11.29
N VAL A 96 -19.22 1.58 10.06
CA VAL A 96 -20.09 1.69 8.88
C VAL A 96 -20.44 0.31 8.34
N SER A 97 -21.62 0.19 7.68
CA SER A 97 -22.04 -0.98 6.93
C SER A 97 -22.67 -0.57 5.62
N PHE A 98 -22.64 -1.48 4.65
CA PHE A 98 -23.28 -1.29 3.35
C PHE A 98 -24.01 -2.60 2.98
N GLU A 99 -25.17 -2.79 3.59
CA GLU A 99 -25.97 -4.02 3.51
C GLU A 99 -27.12 -3.88 2.52
N GLY A 100 -27.59 -5.02 2.00
CA GLY A 100 -28.74 -5.09 1.09
C GLY A 100 -28.44 -4.80 -0.38
N PHE A 101 -27.15 -4.71 -0.77
CA PHE A 101 -26.68 -4.46 -2.12
C PHE A 101 -25.64 -5.51 -2.56
N ASP A 102 -26.04 -6.79 -2.46
CA ASP A 102 -25.14 -7.94 -2.54
C ASP A 102 -25.08 -8.56 -3.96
N ASP A 103 -25.66 -7.88 -4.95
CA ASP A 103 -25.56 -8.29 -6.35
C ASP A 103 -25.28 -7.12 -7.29
N ALA A 104 -24.75 -7.43 -8.47
CA ALA A 104 -24.31 -6.44 -9.45
C ALA A 104 -25.43 -5.53 -9.99
N PHE A 105 -26.70 -5.99 -9.94
CA PHE A 105 -27.85 -5.25 -10.43
C PHE A 105 -28.31 -4.23 -9.39
N THR A 106 -28.37 -4.62 -8.12
CA THR A 106 -28.73 -3.71 -7.01
C THR A 106 -27.75 -2.56 -6.86
N LEU A 107 -26.45 -2.79 -7.14
CA LEU A 107 -25.40 -1.74 -7.07
C LEU A 107 -25.57 -0.60 -8.10
N GLU A 108 -26.32 -0.81 -9.18
CA GLU A 108 -26.55 0.22 -10.20
C GLU A 108 -27.76 1.10 -9.89
N THR A 109 -28.49 0.80 -8.83
CA THR A 109 -29.69 1.54 -8.42
C THR A 109 -29.34 2.89 -7.79
N SER A 110 -30.31 3.80 -7.80
CA SER A 110 -30.15 5.10 -7.14
C SER A 110 -30.05 4.96 -5.64
N GLU A 111 -30.72 3.97 -5.09
CA GLU A 111 -30.73 3.62 -3.66
C GLU A 111 -29.35 3.19 -3.18
N ALA A 112 -28.66 2.32 -3.94
CA ALA A 112 -27.30 1.90 -3.62
C ALA A 112 -26.32 3.09 -3.66
N ILE A 113 -26.44 3.95 -4.68
CA ILE A 113 -25.59 5.15 -4.79
C ILE A 113 -25.82 6.05 -3.57
N GLU A 114 -27.08 6.28 -3.18
CA GLU A 114 -27.42 7.12 -2.03
C GLU A 114 -26.90 6.53 -0.72
N ALA A 115 -27.07 5.23 -0.51
CA ALA A 115 -26.58 4.54 0.66
C ALA A 115 -25.04 4.66 0.78
N MET A 116 -24.31 4.52 -0.35
CA MET A 116 -22.85 4.67 -0.36
C MET A 116 -22.41 6.13 -0.06
N GLU A 117 -23.16 7.12 -0.51
CA GLU A 117 -22.92 8.54 -0.13
C GLU A 117 -23.03 8.74 1.40
N VAL A 118 -24.03 8.12 2.02
CA VAL A 118 -24.22 8.19 3.47
C VAL A 118 -23.05 7.52 4.20
N VAL A 119 -22.60 6.37 3.74
CA VAL A 119 -21.44 5.66 4.28
C VAL A 119 -20.19 6.54 4.19
N ALA A 120 -19.86 7.02 2.99
CA ALA A 120 -18.69 7.85 2.77
C ALA A 120 -18.74 9.16 3.58
N ALA A 121 -19.90 9.80 3.67
CA ALA A 121 -20.10 11.02 4.46
C ALA A 121 -19.91 10.74 5.97
N LYS A 122 -20.39 9.58 6.47
CA LYS A 122 -20.18 9.18 7.87
C LYS A 122 -18.70 9.00 8.17
N VAL A 123 -17.93 8.31 7.30
CA VAL A 123 -16.48 8.16 7.44
C VAL A 123 -15.79 9.52 7.46
N ARG A 124 -16.08 10.39 6.48
CA ARG A 124 -15.51 11.74 6.42
C ARG A 124 -15.80 12.58 7.66
N LYS A 125 -17.02 12.51 8.17
CA LYS A 125 -17.43 13.22 9.40
C LYS A 125 -16.69 12.66 10.62
N TYR A 126 -16.63 11.35 10.75
CA TYR A 126 -16.00 10.67 11.89
C TYR A 126 -14.50 10.94 11.96
N TRP A 127 -13.80 10.91 10.82
CA TRP A 127 -12.37 11.19 10.73
C TRP A 127 -12.03 12.67 10.56
N GLY A 128 -13.03 13.54 10.53
CA GLY A 128 -12.85 14.99 10.51
C GLY A 128 -12.21 15.54 9.22
N THR A 129 -12.41 14.87 8.08
CA THR A 129 -11.78 15.27 6.80
C THR A 129 -12.50 16.39 6.06
N GLY A 130 -13.66 16.84 6.58
CA GLY A 130 -14.49 17.86 5.93
C GLY A 130 -15.14 17.36 4.63
N THR A 131 -15.69 18.29 3.83
CA THR A 131 -16.42 17.99 2.59
C THR A 131 -15.60 18.27 1.32
N GLY A 132 -14.50 19.01 1.42
CA GLY A 132 -13.62 19.36 0.31
C GLY A 132 -12.63 18.24 -0.04
N PRO A 133 -11.65 18.52 -0.95
CA PRO A 133 -10.56 17.61 -1.23
C PRO A 133 -9.78 17.22 0.04
N ILE A 134 -9.51 15.94 0.22
CA ILE A 134 -8.63 15.47 1.29
C ILE A 134 -7.19 15.75 0.84
N LYS A 135 -6.45 16.60 1.54
CA LYS A 135 -5.11 17.01 1.11
C LYS A 135 -4.11 15.86 1.14
N ASP A 136 -3.93 15.27 2.30
CA ASP A 136 -3.02 14.15 2.51
C ASP A 136 -3.83 12.91 2.89
N PHE A 137 -4.01 12.03 1.90
CA PHE A 137 -4.83 10.84 2.06
C PHE A 137 -4.09 9.76 2.84
N GLN A 138 -2.77 9.61 2.61
CA GLN A 138 -1.93 8.69 3.37
C GLN A 138 -1.93 9.05 4.85
N TYR A 139 -1.62 10.29 5.18
CA TYR A 139 -1.64 10.76 6.58
C TYR A 139 -3.00 10.55 7.25
N MET A 140 -4.10 10.76 6.50
CA MET A 140 -5.43 10.48 7.02
C MET A 140 -5.59 9.00 7.40
N LEU A 141 -5.11 8.06 6.57
CA LEU A 141 -5.14 6.63 6.86
C LEU A 141 -4.29 6.30 8.09
N GLU A 142 -3.04 6.74 8.11
CA GLU A 142 -2.08 6.46 9.18
C GLU A 142 -2.53 7.05 10.53
N LYS A 143 -3.05 8.27 10.52
CA LYS A 143 -3.64 8.90 11.72
C LYS A 143 -4.80 8.10 12.30
N ASN A 144 -5.54 7.37 11.48
CA ASN A 144 -6.64 6.53 11.90
C ASN A 144 -6.25 5.05 12.07
N GLY A 145 -4.96 4.76 12.17
CA GLY A 145 -4.44 3.45 12.54
C GLY A 145 -4.40 2.42 11.40
N ILE A 146 -4.34 2.88 10.15
CA ILE A 146 -4.11 2.04 8.99
C ILE A 146 -2.69 2.30 8.50
N LEU A 147 -1.83 1.29 8.57
CA LEU A 147 -0.44 1.40 8.14
C LEU A 147 -0.35 1.40 6.61
N VAL A 148 0.41 2.34 6.05
CA VAL A 148 0.61 2.44 4.60
C VAL A 148 2.07 2.21 4.25
N THR A 149 2.33 1.41 3.22
CA THR A 149 3.66 1.20 2.67
C THR A 149 3.63 1.16 1.15
N GLY A 150 4.77 1.38 0.53
CA GLY A 150 4.93 1.36 -0.93
C GLY A 150 5.98 0.36 -1.36
N PHE A 151 5.71 -0.40 -2.40
CA PHE A 151 6.67 -1.31 -2.99
C PHE A 151 7.01 -0.91 -4.42
N PRO A 152 8.28 -1.01 -4.84
CA PRO A 152 8.65 -0.71 -6.21
C PRO A 152 7.90 -1.62 -7.19
N ALA A 153 7.51 -1.05 -8.33
CA ALA A 153 6.80 -1.76 -9.39
C ALA A 153 7.64 -2.93 -9.91
N ASN A 154 7.09 -4.12 -9.80
CA ASN A 154 7.61 -5.33 -10.42
C ASN A 154 6.86 -5.63 -11.73
N LYS A 155 7.16 -6.78 -12.34
CA LYS A 155 6.42 -7.29 -13.52
C LYS A 155 4.99 -7.68 -13.20
N ASP A 156 4.63 -7.69 -11.93
CA ASP A 156 3.31 -8.07 -11.42
C ASP A 156 2.28 -7.00 -11.78
N ARG A 157 1.03 -7.42 -11.99
CA ARG A 157 -0.08 -6.54 -12.34
C ARG A 157 -0.89 -6.08 -11.13
N ILE A 158 -0.30 -6.15 -9.96
CA ILE A 158 -0.92 -5.70 -8.71
C ILE A 158 -0.61 -4.21 -8.57
N ASP A 159 -1.64 -3.38 -8.39
CA ASP A 159 -1.51 -1.94 -8.20
C ASP A 159 -1.56 -1.56 -6.72
N ALA A 160 -2.46 -2.17 -5.96
CA ALA A 160 -2.58 -2.03 -4.51
C ALA A 160 -3.21 -3.28 -3.90
N PHE A 161 -3.06 -3.44 -2.60
CA PHE A 161 -3.71 -4.51 -1.82
C PHE A 161 -3.70 -4.16 -0.33
N SER A 162 -4.65 -4.74 0.39
CA SER A 162 -4.78 -4.57 1.83
C SER A 162 -4.75 -5.91 2.55
N GLN A 163 -4.27 -5.90 3.79
CA GLN A 163 -4.13 -7.08 4.62
C GLN A 163 -4.51 -6.76 6.06
N ARG A 164 -5.23 -7.70 6.69
CA ARG A 164 -5.42 -7.71 8.14
C ARG A 164 -4.47 -8.70 8.77
N THR A 165 -3.73 -8.25 9.77
CA THR A 165 -2.78 -9.07 10.51
C THR A 165 -3.00 -8.86 12.00
N VAL A 166 -2.87 -9.91 12.80
CA VAL A 166 -2.90 -9.81 14.25
C VAL A 166 -1.47 -9.67 14.76
N VAL A 167 -1.21 -8.60 15.49
CA VAL A 167 0.08 -8.30 16.12
C VAL A 167 -0.19 -8.08 17.61
N ASP A 168 0.52 -8.80 18.46
CA ASP A 168 0.35 -8.73 19.94
C ASP A 168 -1.12 -8.85 20.39
N GLY A 169 -1.88 -9.71 19.69
CA GLY A 169 -3.30 -9.95 19.97
C GLY A 169 -4.27 -8.88 19.45
N TYR A 170 -3.78 -7.84 18.77
CA TYR A 170 -4.60 -6.79 18.18
C TYR A 170 -4.60 -6.88 16.65
N GLY A 171 -5.78 -6.74 16.05
CA GLY A 171 -5.92 -6.65 14.60
C GLY A 171 -5.43 -5.30 14.09
N ILE A 172 -4.50 -5.30 13.15
CA ILE A 172 -4.02 -4.12 12.43
C ILE A 172 -4.35 -4.24 10.94
N PHE A 173 -4.51 -3.11 10.28
CA PHE A 173 -4.71 -3.04 8.84
C PHE A 173 -3.49 -2.43 8.16
N LEU A 174 -3.07 -3.05 7.07
CA LEU A 174 -1.99 -2.58 6.22
C LEU A 174 -2.51 -2.38 4.80
N ILE A 175 -2.10 -1.30 4.17
CA ILE A 175 -2.29 -1.05 2.75
C ILE A 175 -0.92 -0.93 2.10
N ALA A 176 -0.70 -1.71 1.04
CA ALA A 176 0.47 -1.56 0.18
C ALA A 176 0.05 -1.04 -1.19
N VAL A 177 0.82 -0.10 -1.72
CA VAL A 177 0.65 0.42 -3.07
C VAL A 177 1.92 0.20 -3.89
N VAL A 178 1.76 0.05 -5.20
CA VAL A 178 2.90 -0.13 -6.11
C VAL A 178 3.34 1.23 -6.65
N LEU A 179 4.61 1.56 -6.42
CA LEU A 179 5.22 2.84 -6.74
C LEU A 179 6.05 2.80 -8.03
N GLY A 180 6.34 3.98 -8.60
CA GLY A 180 7.22 4.14 -9.76
C GLY A 180 6.54 3.86 -11.12
N ARG A 181 5.23 3.60 -11.15
CA ARG A 181 4.48 3.30 -12.38
C ARG A 181 3.22 4.14 -12.55
N LEU A 182 2.48 4.34 -11.48
CA LEU A 182 1.18 5.00 -11.51
C LEU A 182 1.30 6.47 -11.09
N PRO A 183 0.46 7.38 -11.63
CA PRO A 183 0.42 8.76 -11.15
C PRO A 183 -0.21 8.84 -9.75
N GLU A 184 0.07 9.92 -9.04
CA GLU A 184 -0.38 10.15 -7.66
C GLU A 184 -1.90 10.00 -7.49
N CYS A 185 -2.68 10.58 -8.41
CA CYS A 185 -4.14 10.48 -8.36
C CYS A 185 -4.66 9.03 -8.45
N ARG A 186 -3.89 8.13 -9.08
CA ARG A 186 -4.22 6.71 -9.17
C ARG A 186 -3.87 5.99 -7.89
N ILE A 187 -2.66 6.21 -7.35
CA ILE A 187 -2.23 5.66 -6.06
C ILE A 187 -3.23 6.04 -4.96
N ARG A 188 -3.65 7.30 -4.96
CA ARG A 188 -4.66 7.82 -4.04
C ARG A 188 -6.01 7.13 -4.18
N PHE A 189 -6.48 6.92 -5.40
CA PHE A 189 -7.73 6.20 -5.64
C PHE A 189 -7.62 4.75 -5.21
N ASP A 190 -6.47 4.11 -5.44
CA ASP A 190 -6.22 2.74 -5.05
C ASP A 190 -6.18 2.60 -3.51
N MET A 191 -5.55 3.51 -2.78
CA MET A 191 -5.65 3.54 -1.30
C MET A 191 -7.10 3.73 -0.81
N ALA A 192 -7.88 4.56 -1.48
CA ALA A 192 -9.29 4.75 -1.11
C ALA A 192 -10.15 3.51 -1.41
N HIS A 193 -9.82 2.78 -2.45
CA HIS A 193 -10.43 1.49 -2.79
C HIS A 193 -10.10 0.43 -1.73
N GLU A 194 -8.83 0.32 -1.32
CA GLU A 194 -8.42 -0.60 -0.25
C GLU A 194 -9.09 -0.24 1.09
N LEU A 195 -9.24 1.05 1.38
CA LEU A 195 -10.03 1.50 2.53
C LEU A 195 -11.50 1.03 2.43
N GLY A 196 -12.07 1.00 1.23
CA GLY A 196 -13.39 0.44 0.98
C GLY A 196 -13.47 -1.04 1.39
N HIS A 197 -12.46 -1.84 1.06
CA HIS A 197 -12.39 -3.23 1.53
C HIS A 197 -12.27 -3.30 3.05
N ILE A 198 -11.43 -2.47 3.67
CA ILE A 198 -11.23 -2.46 5.13
C ILE A 198 -12.54 -2.16 5.87
N LEU A 199 -13.36 -1.26 5.37
CA LEU A 199 -14.54 -0.78 6.08
C LEU A 199 -15.83 -1.55 5.78
N LEU A 200 -15.94 -2.16 4.62
CA LEU A 200 -17.21 -2.71 4.12
C LEU A 200 -17.26 -4.24 4.08
N HIS A 201 -16.12 -4.90 4.07
CA HIS A 201 -16.07 -6.35 3.83
C HIS A 201 -15.56 -7.14 5.03
N PRO A 202 -16.05 -8.37 5.24
CA PRO A 202 -15.56 -9.21 6.33
C PRO A 202 -14.12 -9.64 6.15
N TRP A 203 -13.35 -9.66 7.24
CA TRP A 203 -11.93 -10.07 7.26
C TRP A 203 -11.70 -11.48 7.79
N SER A 204 -12.76 -12.16 8.21
CA SER A 204 -12.72 -13.54 8.72
C SER A 204 -13.01 -14.60 7.66
N GLU A 205 -13.28 -14.19 6.43
CA GLU A 205 -13.67 -15.10 5.35
C GLU A 205 -12.46 -15.48 4.48
N ASP A 206 -12.48 -16.73 4.01
CA ASP A 206 -11.54 -17.18 2.99
C ASP A 206 -11.94 -16.61 1.61
N LEU A 207 -11.20 -15.65 1.10
CA LEU A 207 -11.45 -15.04 -0.20
C LEU A 207 -11.32 -16.03 -1.37
N GLU A 208 -10.55 -17.13 -1.20
CA GLU A 208 -10.45 -18.16 -2.24
C GLU A 208 -11.78 -18.97 -2.35
N ALA A 209 -12.63 -18.91 -1.32
CA ALA A 209 -13.93 -19.56 -1.31
C ALA A 209 -15.04 -18.71 -1.97
N LEU A 210 -14.82 -17.42 -2.19
CA LEU A 210 -15.79 -16.54 -2.83
C LEU A 210 -16.04 -16.94 -4.29
N SER A 211 -17.30 -16.91 -4.69
CA SER A 211 -17.64 -16.97 -6.11
C SER A 211 -17.11 -15.75 -6.86
N LYS A 212 -16.90 -15.89 -8.16
CA LYS A 212 -16.47 -14.78 -9.00
C LYS A 212 -17.45 -13.59 -8.97
N ASP A 213 -18.74 -13.87 -8.83
CA ASP A 213 -19.78 -12.85 -8.79
C ASP A 213 -19.74 -12.07 -7.47
N GLU A 214 -19.62 -12.74 -6.35
CA GLU A 214 -19.45 -12.10 -5.04
C GLU A 214 -18.18 -11.25 -5.00
N PHE A 215 -17.07 -11.76 -5.52
CA PHE A 215 -15.83 -10.99 -5.63
C PHE A 215 -16.04 -9.71 -6.47
N ASN A 216 -16.67 -9.81 -7.64
CA ASN A 216 -16.95 -8.66 -8.48
C ASN A 216 -17.88 -7.64 -7.82
N VAL A 217 -18.81 -8.08 -6.99
CA VAL A 217 -19.69 -7.19 -6.21
C VAL A 217 -18.88 -6.40 -5.20
N ARG A 218 -18.00 -7.06 -4.42
CA ARG A 218 -17.12 -6.39 -3.44
C ARG A 218 -16.19 -5.37 -4.12
N GLU A 219 -15.61 -5.71 -5.26
CA GLU A 219 -14.80 -4.79 -6.07
C GLU A 219 -15.58 -3.54 -6.50
N LYS A 220 -16.84 -3.72 -6.94
CA LYS A 220 -17.73 -2.60 -7.28
C LYS A 220 -18.08 -1.75 -6.05
N GLN A 221 -18.35 -2.36 -4.91
CA GLN A 221 -18.63 -1.65 -3.67
C GLN A 221 -17.42 -0.80 -3.23
N ALA A 222 -16.21 -1.36 -3.24
CA ALA A 222 -14.98 -0.66 -2.92
C ALA A 222 -14.73 0.53 -3.88
N ASN A 223 -14.95 0.34 -5.19
CA ASN A 223 -14.86 1.42 -6.18
C ASN A 223 -15.91 2.51 -5.97
N MET A 224 -17.15 2.16 -5.61
CA MET A 224 -18.21 3.12 -5.29
C MET A 224 -17.85 3.92 -4.04
N PHE A 225 -17.35 3.25 -3.01
CA PHE A 225 -16.88 3.90 -1.79
C PHE A 225 -15.73 4.88 -2.06
N ALA A 226 -14.67 4.45 -2.75
CA ALA A 226 -13.54 5.30 -3.12
C ALA A 226 -14.00 6.57 -3.86
N SER A 227 -14.91 6.38 -4.84
CA SER A 227 -15.47 7.48 -5.62
C SER A 227 -16.28 8.45 -4.76
N ALA A 228 -17.14 7.96 -3.86
CA ALA A 228 -17.96 8.80 -2.97
C ALA A 228 -17.09 9.47 -1.89
N LEU A 229 -16.08 8.78 -1.36
CA LEU A 229 -15.16 9.33 -0.37
C LEU A 229 -14.30 10.45 -0.95
N LEU A 230 -13.69 10.25 -2.12
CA LEU A 230 -12.80 11.22 -2.75
C LEU A 230 -13.54 12.39 -3.40
N LEU A 231 -14.73 12.15 -3.96
CA LEU A 231 -15.56 13.10 -4.70
C LEU A 231 -16.96 13.19 -4.09
N PRO A 232 -17.13 13.78 -2.89
CA PRO A 232 -18.42 13.89 -2.23
C PRO A 232 -19.44 14.62 -3.11
N ARG A 233 -20.68 14.09 -3.16
CA ARG A 233 -21.76 14.56 -4.04
C ARG A 233 -21.93 16.08 -4.02
N GLU A 234 -22.05 16.67 -2.81
CA GLU A 234 -22.36 18.09 -2.72
C GLU A 234 -21.21 19.00 -3.14
N ALA A 235 -20.00 18.74 -2.64
CA ALA A 235 -18.86 19.61 -2.90
C ALA A 235 -18.33 19.43 -4.33
N PHE A 236 -18.11 18.18 -4.76
CA PHE A 236 -17.69 17.89 -6.12
C PHE A 236 -18.78 18.25 -7.14
N GLY A 237 -20.06 17.91 -6.83
CA GLY A 237 -21.19 18.24 -7.70
C GLY A 237 -21.31 19.75 -7.93
N ARG A 238 -21.12 20.57 -6.90
CA ARG A 238 -21.10 22.05 -7.03
C ARG A 238 -19.99 22.53 -7.95
N ASP A 239 -18.79 21.99 -7.77
CA ASP A 239 -17.65 22.38 -8.61
C ASP A 239 -17.89 22.00 -10.07
N ILE A 240 -18.23 20.74 -10.35
CA ILE A 240 -18.33 20.23 -11.73
C ILE A 240 -19.55 20.79 -12.48
N SER A 241 -20.60 21.20 -11.77
CA SER A 241 -21.82 21.77 -12.38
C SER A 241 -21.58 23.07 -13.13
N GLN A 242 -20.45 23.74 -12.91
CA GLN A 242 -20.12 24.97 -13.64
C GLN A 242 -19.87 24.71 -15.13
N TYR A 243 -19.12 23.65 -15.46
CA TYR A 243 -18.79 23.30 -16.84
C TYR A 243 -18.73 21.77 -17.04
N PRO A 244 -19.84 21.03 -16.84
CA PRO A 244 -19.83 19.58 -16.72
C PRO A 244 -19.50 18.85 -18.02
N THR A 245 -19.57 19.52 -19.18
CA THR A 245 -19.26 18.96 -20.50
C THR A 245 -17.97 19.51 -21.11
N ASN A 246 -17.21 20.32 -20.36
CA ASN A 246 -15.94 20.89 -20.82
C ASN A 246 -14.76 20.06 -20.29
N LEU A 247 -14.13 19.26 -21.15
CA LEU A 247 -13.04 18.37 -20.76
C LEU A 247 -11.83 19.12 -20.15
N LYS A 248 -11.53 20.35 -20.59
CA LYS A 248 -10.47 21.18 -20.01
C LYS A 248 -10.77 21.58 -18.57
N TYR A 249 -12.03 21.66 -18.20
CA TYR A 249 -12.39 21.98 -16.82
C TYR A 249 -12.10 20.80 -15.90
N TYR A 250 -12.14 19.57 -16.39
CA TYR A 250 -11.71 18.39 -15.64
C TYR A 250 -10.20 18.38 -15.37
N GLU A 251 -9.38 18.93 -16.27
CA GLU A 251 -7.94 19.12 -16.01
C GLU A 251 -7.73 20.01 -14.78
N PHE A 252 -8.40 21.16 -14.72
CA PHE A 252 -8.39 22.05 -13.56
C PHE A 252 -8.89 21.38 -12.27
N LEU A 253 -9.98 20.60 -12.37
CA LEU A 253 -10.52 19.88 -11.23
C LEU A 253 -9.61 18.72 -10.79
N LYS A 254 -8.85 18.11 -11.70
CA LYS A 254 -7.84 17.09 -11.35
C LYS A 254 -6.79 17.64 -10.40
N GLU A 255 -6.27 18.85 -10.64
CA GLU A 255 -5.34 19.52 -9.73
C GLU A 255 -5.97 19.79 -8.36
N LYS A 256 -7.25 20.18 -8.34
CA LYS A 256 -7.98 20.49 -7.11
C LYS A 256 -8.29 19.25 -6.27
N TRP A 257 -8.82 18.20 -6.90
CA TRP A 257 -9.35 17.01 -6.23
C TRP A 257 -8.34 15.86 -6.13
N ASN A 258 -7.26 15.93 -6.88
CA ASN A 258 -6.26 14.87 -7.03
C ASN A 258 -6.91 13.50 -7.34
N VAL A 259 -7.79 13.50 -8.35
CA VAL A 259 -8.49 12.32 -8.88
C VAL A 259 -8.46 12.39 -10.40
N SER A 260 -8.30 11.26 -11.07
CA SER A 260 -8.18 11.19 -12.53
C SER A 260 -9.42 11.75 -13.25
N ILE A 261 -9.20 12.33 -14.41
CA ILE A 261 -10.27 12.86 -15.29
C ILE A 261 -11.32 11.77 -15.59
N GLN A 262 -10.87 10.55 -15.87
CA GLN A 262 -11.77 9.44 -16.17
C GLN A 262 -12.64 9.07 -14.95
N ALA A 263 -12.09 9.05 -13.75
CA ALA A 263 -12.85 8.79 -12.53
C ALA A 263 -13.85 9.92 -12.24
N MET A 264 -13.45 11.17 -12.44
CA MET A 264 -14.37 12.32 -12.31
C MET A 264 -15.49 12.28 -13.35
N LEU A 265 -15.22 11.91 -14.61
CA LEU A 265 -16.24 11.74 -15.65
C LEU A 265 -17.24 10.64 -15.27
N TYR A 266 -16.73 9.50 -14.79
CA TYR A 266 -17.59 8.42 -14.31
C TYR A 266 -18.49 8.90 -13.15
N ARG A 267 -17.88 9.60 -12.17
CA ARG A 267 -18.59 10.16 -11.02
C ARG A 267 -19.67 11.16 -11.43
N THR A 268 -19.36 12.06 -12.36
CA THR A 268 -20.30 13.07 -12.88
C THR A 268 -21.50 12.42 -13.55
N ARG A 269 -21.31 11.31 -14.27
CA ARG A 269 -22.40 10.49 -14.81
C ARG A 269 -23.20 9.82 -13.69
N GLN A 270 -22.53 9.20 -12.72
CA GLN A 270 -23.18 8.54 -11.57
C GLN A 270 -24.08 9.51 -10.80
N LEU A 271 -23.62 10.74 -10.61
CA LEU A 271 -24.40 11.80 -9.99
C LEU A 271 -25.51 12.39 -10.87
N LYS A 272 -25.68 11.88 -12.10
CA LYS A 272 -26.67 12.33 -13.10
C LYS A 272 -26.51 13.81 -13.51
N ILE A 273 -25.31 14.39 -13.32
CA ILE A 273 -24.99 15.77 -13.77
C ILE A 273 -24.79 15.80 -15.28
N ILE A 274 -24.28 14.73 -15.86
CA ILE A 274 -24.23 14.53 -17.31
C ILE A 274 -24.99 13.27 -17.71
N THR A 275 -25.52 13.28 -18.94
CA THR A 275 -26.23 12.15 -19.54
C THR A 275 -25.25 11.06 -20.01
N ALA A 276 -25.75 9.85 -20.28
CA ALA A 276 -24.93 8.77 -20.82
C ALA A 276 -24.30 9.16 -22.19
N ASN A 277 -25.02 9.90 -23.04
CA ASN A 277 -24.49 10.37 -24.32
C ASN A 277 -23.37 11.39 -24.14
N GLN A 278 -23.51 12.33 -23.22
CA GLN A 278 -22.46 13.31 -22.87
C GLN A 278 -21.23 12.62 -22.30
N TYR A 279 -21.40 11.65 -21.42
CA TYR A 279 -20.32 10.82 -20.92
C TYR A 279 -19.57 10.10 -22.03
N GLN A 280 -20.29 9.41 -22.92
CA GLN A 280 -19.67 8.72 -24.06
C GLN A 280 -18.94 9.69 -25.01
N TYR A 281 -19.48 10.88 -25.23
CA TYR A 281 -18.82 11.93 -26.02
C TYR A 281 -17.51 12.37 -25.38
N LEU A 282 -17.52 12.68 -24.09
CA LEU A 282 -16.30 13.07 -23.34
C LEU A 282 -15.26 11.95 -23.31
N MET A 283 -15.69 10.69 -23.13
CA MET A 283 -14.79 9.54 -23.17
C MET A 283 -14.16 9.29 -24.55
N ARG A 284 -14.85 9.66 -25.65
CA ARG A 284 -14.24 9.68 -26.99
C ARG A 284 -13.18 10.76 -27.11
N GLN A 285 -13.40 11.95 -26.53
CA GLN A 285 -12.37 13.00 -26.49
C GLN A 285 -11.17 12.56 -25.66
N VAL A 286 -11.35 11.96 -24.48
CA VAL A 286 -10.28 11.34 -23.69
C VAL A 286 -9.46 10.37 -24.54
N SER A 287 -10.14 9.50 -25.31
CA SER A 287 -9.45 8.54 -26.20
C SER A 287 -8.72 9.25 -27.36
N LYS A 288 -9.34 10.26 -27.97
CA LYS A 288 -8.75 11.03 -29.07
C LYS A 288 -7.48 11.79 -28.62
N ASN A 289 -7.48 12.28 -27.40
CA ASN A 289 -6.35 12.99 -26.81
C ASN A 289 -5.24 12.05 -26.28
N GLY A 290 -5.42 10.73 -26.36
CA GLY A 290 -4.47 9.77 -25.81
C GLY A 290 -4.52 9.61 -24.29
N TRP A 291 -5.50 10.21 -23.60
CA TRP A 291 -5.59 10.27 -22.14
C TRP A 291 -6.13 9.00 -21.47
N ARG A 292 -6.30 7.91 -22.24
CA ARG A 292 -6.70 6.62 -21.66
C ARG A 292 -5.66 6.03 -20.72
N THR A 293 -4.40 6.27 -21.01
CA THR A 293 -3.26 5.70 -20.27
C THR A 293 -2.44 6.75 -19.52
N CYS A 294 -2.43 7.98 -20.02
CA CYS A 294 -1.68 9.08 -19.42
C CYS A 294 -2.51 10.36 -19.62
N GLU A 295 -3.05 10.89 -18.54
CA GLU A 295 -3.79 12.15 -18.53
C GLU A 295 -2.81 13.32 -18.33
N PRO A 296 -3.20 14.59 -18.62
CA PRO A 296 -2.39 15.74 -18.26
C PRO A 296 -2.02 15.73 -16.76
N GLY A 297 -0.75 15.92 -16.45
CA GLY A 297 -0.21 15.86 -15.09
C GLY A 297 0.20 14.47 -14.60
N ASP A 298 0.11 13.43 -15.45
CA ASP A 298 0.53 12.06 -15.13
C ASP A 298 1.96 11.73 -15.60
N GLU A 299 2.70 12.72 -16.08
CA GLU A 299 4.04 12.51 -16.69
C GLU A 299 5.08 12.03 -15.67
N ILE A 300 4.85 12.31 -14.40
CA ILE A 300 5.73 11.88 -13.29
C ILE A 300 4.99 10.81 -12.50
N PRO A 301 5.59 9.63 -12.28
CA PRO A 301 5.03 8.65 -11.38
C PRO A 301 4.84 9.25 -9.97
N GLY A 302 3.72 8.95 -9.35
CA GLY A 302 3.45 9.31 -7.97
C GLY A 302 4.29 8.49 -7.00
N ASP A 303 4.45 9.04 -5.82
CA ASP A 303 5.11 8.41 -4.68
C ASP A 303 4.24 8.59 -3.43
N LEU A 304 4.58 7.90 -2.36
CA LEU A 304 4.02 8.15 -1.04
C LEU A 304 4.72 9.36 -0.39
N ASN A 305 4.01 10.03 0.49
CA ASN A 305 4.60 11.00 1.41
C ASN A 305 5.47 10.26 2.44
N GLU A 306 6.10 11.01 3.32
CA GLU A 306 6.86 10.43 4.44
C GLU A 306 5.96 9.49 5.25
N SER A 307 6.37 8.21 5.33
CA SER A 307 5.58 7.17 5.98
C SER A 307 5.59 7.30 7.51
N ILE A 308 4.57 6.78 8.17
CA ILE A 308 4.55 6.67 9.64
C ILE A 308 5.79 5.93 10.17
N PHE A 309 6.34 5.00 9.40
CA PHE A 309 7.55 4.27 9.75
C PHE A 309 8.79 5.16 9.71
N GLN A 310 8.90 6.07 8.72
CA GLN A 310 10.00 7.04 8.68
C GLN A 310 9.95 7.94 9.91
N GLY A 311 8.78 8.51 10.21
CA GLY A 311 8.60 9.34 11.39
C GLY A 311 8.90 8.59 12.70
N ALA A 312 8.54 7.31 12.78
CA ALA A 312 8.85 6.46 13.93
C ALA A 312 10.37 6.25 14.11
N VAL A 313 11.06 5.90 13.02
CA VAL A 313 12.52 5.67 13.04
C VAL A 313 13.27 6.96 13.34
N ASP A 314 12.88 8.07 12.71
CA ASP A 314 13.48 9.38 12.97
C ASP A 314 13.28 9.78 14.45
N CYS A 315 12.09 9.58 15.01
CA CYS A 315 11.83 9.84 16.43
C CYS A 315 12.74 9.03 17.35
N LEU A 316 12.98 7.75 17.07
CA LEU A 316 13.87 6.89 17.86
C LEU A 316 15.33 7.34 17.78
N PHE A 317 15.77 7.75 16.59
CA PHE A 317 17.17 8.17 16.38
C PHE A 317 17.46 9.56 16.92
N GLU A 318 16.57 10.53 16.69
CA GLU A 318 16.72 11.91 17.16
C GLU A 318 16.69 12.00 18.69
N ASN A 319 15.88 11.17 19.34
CA ASN A 319 15.83 11.10 20.80
C ASN A 319 16.88 10.15 21.41
N HIS A 320 17.79 9.61 20.61
CA HIS A 320 18.85 8.70 21.03
C HIS A 320 18.35 7.44 21.77
N ILE A 321 17.13 7.00 21.51
CA ILE A 321 16.55 5.75 22.05
C ILE A 321 17.21 4.56 21.39
N LEU A 322 17.32 4.61 20.06
CA LEU A 322 18.04 3.63 19.24
C LEU A 322 18.99 4.33 18.28
N SER A 323 19.90 3.56 17.72
CA SER A 323 20.70 3.90 16.54
C SER A 323 20.35 2.97 15.39
N PRO A 324 20.70 3.29 14.12
CA PRO A 324 20.51 2.35 13.01
C PRO A 324 21.04 0.96 13.32
N LYS A 325 22.23 0.88 13.92
CA LYS A 325 22.86 -0.40 14.29
C LYS A 325 22.05 -1.18 15.33
N THR A 326 21.56 -0.52 16.38
CA THR A 326 20.79 -1.18 17.44
C THR A 326 19.40 -1.60 16.95
N LEU A 327 18.73 -0.79 16.12
CA LEU A 327 17.46 -1.16 15.51
C LEU A 327 17.61 -2.39 14.60
N MET A 328 18.67 -2.44 13.79
CA MET A 328 18.98 -3.61 12.96
C MET A 328 19.26 -4.87 13.79
N GLN A 329 19.90 -4.72 14.96
CA GLN A 329 20.10 -5.83 15.88
C GLN A 329 18.78 -6.31 16.51
N ASP A 330 17.85 -5.40 16.80
CA ASP A 330 16.56 -5.76 17.37
C ASP A 330 15.67 -6.45 16.32
N PHE A 331 15.68 -6.00 15.07
CA PHE A 331 15.04 -6.73 13.98
C PHE A 331 15.59 -8.16 13.87
N ARG A 332 16.92 -8.32 13.89
CA ARG A 332 17.56 -9.63 13.82
C ARG A 332 17.20 -10.52 15.01
N ARG A 333 17.17 -10.00 16.24
CA ARG A 333 16.76 -10.73 17.45
C ARG A 333 15.32 -11.23 17.37
N ASN A 334 14.46 -10.50 16.64
CA ASN A 334 13.07 -10.88 16.40
C ASN A 334 12.91 -11.71 15.09
N GLY A 335 13.98 -12.32 14.58
CA GLY A 335 13.95 -13.20 13.43
C GLY A 335 13.78 -12.49 12.08
N ILE A 336 14.05 -11.18 12.01
CA ILE A 336 14.02 -10.38 10.79
C ILE A 336 15.47 -10.07 10.40
N ASP A 337 16.12 -11.04 9.76
CA ASP A 337 17.50 -10.87 9.28
C ASP A 337 17.49 -10.52 7.79
N LEU A 338 17.32 -9.23 7.51
CA LEU A 338 17.29 -8.65 6.17
C LEU A 338 18.41 -7.62 6.02
N TYR A 339 18.78 -7.29 4.78
CA TYR A 339 19.68 -6.18 4.52
C TYR A 339 19.00 -4.84 4.84
N PRO A 340 19.75 -3.78 5.23
CA PRO A 340 19.20 -2.47 5.52
C PRO A 340 18.33 -1.90 4.41
N ASP A 341 18.78 -1.98 3.16
CA ASP A 341 18.05 -1.53 1.97
C ASP A 341 16.72 -2.27 1.75
N MET A 342 16.67 -3.57 2.05
CA MET A 342 15.42 -4.34 1.99
C MET A 342 14.41 -3.87 3.04
N ILE A 343 14.87 -3.53 4.24
CA ILE A 343 14.00 -3.01 5.31
C ILE A 343 13.53 -1.59 4.95
N GLU A 344 14.44 -0.76 4.43
CA GLU A 344 14.10 0.58 3.94
C GLU A 344 13.02 0.50 2.85
N ASP A 345 13.15 -0.41 1.89
CA ASP A 345 12.15 -0.64 0.85
C ASP A 345 10.80 -1.11 1.42
N LEU A 346 10.82 -2.07 2.37
CA LEU A 346 9.60 -2.64 2.96
C LEU A 346 8.83 -1.64 3.84
N LEU A 347 9.53 -0.81 4.60
CA LEU A 347 8.95 0.22 5.46
C LEU A 347 8.78 1.57 4.75
N HIS A 348 9.16 1.66 3.47
CA HIS A 348 9.20 2.89 2.70
C HIS A 348 9.96 4.00 3.45
N LEU A 349 11.18 3.70 3.86
CA LEU A 349 12.10 4.65 4.47
C LEU A 349 12.96 5.33 3.40
N LYS A 350 13.50 6.49 3.74
CA LYS A 350 14.51 7.16 2.91
C LYS A 350 15.76 6.30 2.81
N THR A 351 16.30 6.16 1.61
CA THR A 351 17.51 5.39 1.37
C THR A 351 18.65 5.86 2.28
N GLY A 352 19.30 4.93 2.96
CA GLY A 352 20.40 5.20 3.88
C GLY A 352 19.98 5.49 5.32
N THR A 353 18.69 5.50 5.64
CA THR A 353 18.19 5.69 7.02
C THR A 353 18.75 4.63 7.99
N LEU A 354 18.89 3.39 7.54
CA LEU A 354 19.40 2.28 8.34
C LEU A 354 20.87 1.96 8.08
N CYS A 355 21.53 2.75 7.23
CA CYS A 355 22.96 2.60 7.00
C CYS A 355 23.75 3.11 8.21
N PHE A 356 24.70 2.34 8.65
CA PHE A 356 25.67 2.74 9.69
C PHE A 356 27.08 2.40 9.23
N GLU A 357 27.97 3.36 9.36
CA GLU A 357 29.40 3.11 9.25
C GLU A 357 29.94 2.76 10.63
N ASP A 358 30.53 1.58 10.77
CA ASP A 358 31.37 1.31 11.94
C ASP A 358 32.55 2.27 11.86
N LYS A 359 32.59 3.25 12.76
CA LYS A 359 33.76 4.12 12.88
C LYS A 359 34.96 3.24 13.17
N VAL A 360 35.73 2.94 12.14
CA VAL A 360 37.03 2.32 12.30
C VAL A 360 37.90 3.34 13.05
N ILE A 361 38.07 3.14 14.34
CA ILE A 361 39.06 3.90 15.11
C ILE A 361 40.41 3.35 14.63
N PRO A 362 41.16 4.13 13.86
CA PRO A 362 42.48 3.63 13.42
C PRO A 362 43.36 3.38 14.64
N LEU A 363 43.77 2.13 14.80
CA LEU A 363 44.72 1.72 15.87
C LEU A 363 46.08 2.40 15.69
N PHE A 364 46.32 3.01 14.53
CA PHE A 364 47.61 3.64 14.19
C PHE A 364 47.35 5.05 13.70
N GLN A 365 48.15 5.98 14.23
CA GLN A 365 48.24 7.35 13.67
C GLN A 365 49.50 7.44 12.79
N ILE A 366 49.33 8.05 11.60
CA ILE A 366 50.50 8.36 10.75
C ILE A 366 51.31 9.42 11.45
N LYS A 367 52.59 9.13 11.75
CA LYS A 367 53.50 10.15 12.28
C LYS A 367 53.64 11.26 11.20
N PRO A 368 53.57 12.56 11.60
CA PRO A 368 53.88 13.61 10.68
C PRO A 368 55.31 13.38 10.14
N SER A 369 55.46 13.44 8.82
CA SER A 369 56.79 13.40 8.20
C SER A 369 57.62 14.54 8.81
N VAL A 370 58.80 14.19 9.33
CA VAL A 370 59.81 15.19 9.68
C VAL A 370 60.22 15.80 8.34
N THR A 371 59.66 16.95 7.99
CA THR A 371 60.22 17.76 6.94
C THR A 371 61.50 18.34 7.49
N ASP A 372 62.59 18.02 6.77
CA ASP A 372 63.94 18.53 7.01
C ASP A 372 63.91 20.04 7.22
N THR A 373 64.35 20.43 8.38
CA THR A 373 64.80 21.80 8.61
C THR A 373 66.20 21.94 8.02
N GLU A 374 66.31 22.65 6.89
CA GLU A 374 67.47 23.50 6.57
C GLU A 374 67.06 24.95 6.59
#